data_9ab98eb9058d2646f4ac9f6d9181b5b5
#
_entry.id   9ab98eb9058d2646f4ac9f6d9181b5b5
#
_cell.length_a   1.000
_cell.length_b   1.000
_cell.length_c   1.000
_cell.angle_alpha   90.00
_cell.angle_beta   90.00
_cell.angle_gamma   90.00
#
_symmetry.space_group_name_H-M   'P 1'
#
loop_
_entity.id
_entity.type
_entity.pdbx_description
1 polymer ?
#
loop_
_entity_poly.entity_id
_entity_poly.type
_entity_poly.pdbx_seq_one_letter_code
_entity_poly.pdbx_strand_id
1 'polypeptide(L)'
;MTSKRWLIGLSSLVLMLTIAGAVSFVHYVRAHAPQPTLVAVAPFDIFVPGLEQWRVRLAHDLTARLDSTPPLTAVSQDVVRERWRGQKQPEIAALDLARHTSAGIAVYGRLDPSASRNDTVLVRMIVIDAGTGRVLSAMNAPWPRERLPDLATALAQHVRQNYR
;
A
#
# COMPACT_ATOMS: atom_id res chain seq x y z
N MET A 1 -7.51 -1.48 -63.15
CA MET A 1 -7.97 -2.52 -62.18
C MET A 1 -7.09 -2.66 -60.92
N THR A 2 -6.25 -1.70 -60.58
CA THR A 2 -5.25 -1.77 -59.49
C THR A 2 -5.70 -1.13 -58.17
N SER A 3 -6.75 -0.31 -58.14
CA SER A 3 -7.14 0.46 -56.92
C SER A 3 -7.82 -0.38 -55.81
N LYS A 4 -8.58 -1.42 -56.19
CA LYS A 4 -9.29 -2.27 -55.18
C LYS A 4 -8.36 -3.11 -54.31
N ARG A 5 -7.24 -3.56 -54.85
CA ARG A 5 -6.27 -4.37 -54.07
C ARG A 5 -5.51 -3.54 -53.03
N TRP A 6 -5.29 -2.27 -53.29
CA TRP A 6 -4.62 -1.35 -52.38
C TRP A 6 -5.50 -1.00 -51.15
N LEU A 7 -6.82 -0.82 -51.37
CA LEU A 7 -7.79 -0.56 -50.31
C LEU A 7 -7.93 -1.75 -49.34
N ILE A 8 -7.88 -2.98 -49.86
CA ILE A 8 -7.97 -4.19 -49.03
C ILE A 8 -6.68 -4.34 -48.15
N GLY A 9 -5.50 -4.03 -48.67
CA GLY A 9 -4.26 -4.04 -47.94
C GLY A 9 -4.21 -3.00 -46.82
N LEU A 10 -4.76 -1.79 -47.10
CA LEU A 10 -4.78 -0.70 -46.11
C LEU A 10 -5.74 -1.01 -44.95
N SER A 11 -6.92 -1.55 -45.23
CA SER A 11 -7.88 -1.93 -44.21
C SER A 11 -7.40 -3.08 -43.32
N SER A 12 -6.66 -4.04 -43.86
CA SER A 12 -6.06 -5.13 -43.11
C SER A 12 -4.95 -4.63 -42.14
N LEU A 13 -4.13 -3.67 -42.60
CA LEU A 13 -3.08 -3.07 -41.79
C LEU A 13 -3.66 -2.26 -40.61
N VAL A 14 -4.69 -1.48 -40.84
CA VAL A 14 -5.40 -0.71 -39.81
C VAL A 14 -6.03 -1.63 -38.79
N LEU A 15 -6.65 -2.72 -39.21
CA LEU A 15 -7.25 -3.70 -38.31
C LEU A 15 -6.18 -4.39 -37.42
N MET A 16 -5.03 -4.76 -37.99
CA MET A 16 -3.94 -5.35 -37.21
C MET A 16 -3.36 -4.37 -36.17
N LEU A 17 -3.20 -3.10 -36.53
CA LEU A 17 -2.71 -2.07 -35.60
C LEU A 17 -3.68 -1.82 -34.46
N THR A 18 -4.98 -1.81 -34.71
CA THR A 18 -6.02 -1.64 -33.68
C THR A 18 -6.06 -2.84 -32.73
N ILE A 19 -5.94 -4.06 -33.22
CA ILE A 19 -5.89 -5.28 -32.40
C ILE A 19 -4.59 -5.29 -31.52
N ALA A 20 -3.43 -5.00 -32.11
CA ALA A 20 -2.18 -4.92 -31.38
C ALA A 20 -2.21 -3.84 -30.28
N GLY A 21 -2.78 -2.67 -30.58
CA GLY A 21 -2.99 -1.59 -29.62
C GLY A 21 -3.91 -1.99 -28.46
N ALA A 22 -5.03 -2.64 -28.77
CA ALA A 22 -5.99 -3.13 -27.77
C ALA A 22 -5.37 -4.21 -26.86
N VAL A 23 -4.65 -5.16 -27.43
CA VAL A 23 -3.94 -6.21 -26.64
C VAL A 23 -2.88 -5.59 -25.74
N SER A 24 -2.06 -4.67 -26.26
CA SER A 24 -1.05 -3.97 -25.47
C SER A 24 -1.66 -3.13 -24.35
N PHE A 25 -2.78 -2.45 -24.62
CA PHE A 25 -3.51 -1.70 -23.60
C PHE A 25 -4.08 -2.60 -22.50
N VAL A 26 -4.70 -3.73 -22.86
CA VAL A 26 -5.21 -4.70 -21.87
C VAL A 26 -4.08 -5.28 -21.03
N HIS A 27 -2.94 -5.61 -21.65
CA HIS A 27 -1.75 -6.06 -20.89
C HIS A 27 -1.20 -4.98 -19.96
N TYR A 28 -1.14 -3.73 -20.43
CA TYR A 28 -0.72 -2.61 -19.61
C TYR A 28 -1.63 -2.40 -18.40
N VAL A 29 -2.94 -2.38 -18.60
CA VAL A 29 -3.94 -2.22 -17.53
C VAL A 29 -3.87 -3.37 -16.53
N ARG A 30 -3.74 -4.62 -17.00
CA ARG A 30 -3.61 -5.80 -16.12
C ARG A 30 -2.30 -5.80 -15.32
N ALA A 31 -1.20 -5.40 -15.93
CA ALA A 31 0.10 -5.33 -15.25
C ALA A 31 0.15 -4.26 -14.15
N HIS A 32 -0.74 -3.24 -14.23
CA HIS A 32 -0.83 -2.14 -13.26
C HIS A 32 -2.09 -2.22 -12.37
N ALA A 33 -2.88 -3.29 -12.51
CA ALA A 33 -4.04 -3.50 -11.65
C ALA A 33 -3.58 -3.73 -10.20
N PRO A 34 -4.21 -3.08 -9.21
CA PRO A 34 -3.90 -3.30 -7.82
C PRO A 34 -4.07 -4.78 -7.45
N GLN A 35 -3.06 -5.35 -6.83
CA GLN A 35 -3.13 -6.71 -6.30
C GLN A 35 -3.85 -6.68 -4.95
N PRO A 36 -5.05 -7.27 -4.82
CA PRO A 36 -5.87 -7.10 -3.63
C PRO A 36 -5.19 -7.60 -2.35
N THR A 37 -4.37 -8.64 -2.45
CA THR A 37 -3.66 -9.24 -1.31
C THR A 37 -2.33 -8.57 -0.99
N LEU A 38 -1.84 -7.66 -1.85
CA LEU A 38 -0.57 -6.96 -1.63
C LEU A 38 -0.78 -5.71 -0.80
N VAL A 39 -0.02 -5.58 0.29
CA VAL A 39 -0.10 -4.50 1.27
C VAL A 39 1.13 -3.60 1.16
N ALA A 40 0.94 -2.31 0.98
CA ALA A 40 2.00 -1.31 1.11
C ALA A 40 1.96 -0.71 2.52
N VAL A 41 2.99 -0.95 3.31
CA VAL A 41 3.12 -0.41 4.67
C VAL A 41 3.99 0.83 4.63
N ALA A 42 3.40 2.00 4.82
CA ALA A 42 4.12 3.26 4.91
C ALA A 42 4.95 3.35 6.21
N PRO A 43 6.05 4.10 6.22
CA PRO A 43 6.76 4.41 7.46
C PRO A 43 5.83 5.10 8.47
N PHE A 44 5.92 4.69 9.74
CA PHE A 44 5.09 5.28 10.79
C PHE A 44 5.57 6.68 11.18
N ASP A 45 4.65 7.61 11.41
CA ASP A 45 4.98 8.90 11.99
C ASP A 45 5.11 8.77 13.52
N ILE A 46 6.23 9.25 14.04
CA ILE A 46 6.54 9.15 15.48
C ILE A 46 6.60 10.57 16.06
N PHE A 47 5.63 10.89 16.90
CA PHE A 47 5.54 12.18 17.60
C PHE A 47 5.91 12.05 19.10
N VAL A 48 6.42 10.89 19.50
CA VAL A 48 6.84 10.60 20.88
C VAL A 48 8.34 10.74 20.95
N PRO A 49 8.89 11.70 21.74
CA PRO A 49 10.33 11.87 21.90
C PRO A 49 11.01 10.60 22.42
N GLY A 50 12.19 10.29 21.84
CA GLY A 50 12.98 9.10 22.19
C GLY A 50 12.52 7.79 21.55
N LEU A 51 11.49 7.84 20.68
CA LEU A 51 11.00 6.67 19.96
C LEU A 51 11.19 6.77 18.42
N GLU A 52 11.99 7.70 17.95
CA GLU A 52 12.19 8.00 16.52
C GLU A 52 12.66 6.76 15.73
N GLN A 53 13.45 5.89 16.33
CA GLN A 53 13.93 4.63 15.74
C GLN A 53 12.79 3.67 15.39
N TRP A 54 11.62 3.82 16.01
CA TRP A 54 10.46 2.97 15.72
C TRP A 54 9.80 3.30 14.39
N ARG A 55 10.09 4.43 13.79
CA ARG A 55 9.54 4.82 12.47
C ARG A 55 9.74 3.74 11.41
N VAL A 56 10.98 3.33 11.21
CA VAL A 56 11.35 2.33 10.19
C VAL A 56 11.18 0.92 10.72
N ARG A 57 11.56 0.70 11.99
CA ARG A 57 11.48 -0.62 12.63
C ARG A 57 10.06 -1.16 12.64
N LEU A 58 9.07 -0.36 13.06
CA LEU A 58 7.68 -0.80 13.13
C LEU A 58 7.12 -1.15 11.75
N ALA A 59 7.42 -0.34 10.74
CA ALA A 59 7.01 -0.64 9.37
C ALA A 59 7.66 -1.92 8.84
N HIS A 60 8.95 -2.13 9.12
CA HIS A 60 9.67 -3.35 8.75
C HIS A 60 9.09 -4.60 9.45
N ASP A 61 8.90 -4.53 10.76
CA ASP A 61 8.38 -5.64 11.55
C ASP A 61 6.93 -5.98 11.14
N LEU A 62 6.11 -4.96 10.87
CA LEU A 62 4.74 -5.16 10.37
C LEU A 62 4.74 -5.83 8.99
N THR A 63 5.60 -5.36 8.06
CA THR A 63 5.78 -5.97 6.73
C THR A 63 6.13 -7.44 6.86
N ALA A 64 7.14 -7.79 7.65
CA ALA A 64 7.57 -9.18 7.88
C ALA A 64 6.43 -10.04 8.46
N ARG A 65 5.63 -9.48 9.38
CA ARG A 65 4.48 -10.20 9.95
C ARG A 65 3.35 -10.43 8.95
N LEU A 66 3.07 -9.46 8.08
CA LEU A 66 2.06 -9.62 7.03
C LEU A 66 2.49 -10.68 6.02
N ASP A 67 3.76 -10.67 5.62
CA ASP A 67 4.32 -11.60 4.64
C ASP A 67 4.40 -13.05 5.16
N SER A 68 4.58 -13.22 6.48
CA SER A 68 4.73 -14.55 7.09
C SER A 68 3.45 -15.38 7.12
N THR A 69 2.29 -14.82 6.81
CA THR A 69 1.00 -15.52 6.97
C THR A 69 0.03 -15.17 5.84
N PRO A 70 -0.23 -16.09 4.89
CA PRO A 70 -1.23 -15.91 3.84
C PRO A 70 -2.63 -15.53 4.41
N PRO A 71 -3.49 -14.85 3.62
CA PRO A 71 -3.36 -14.57 2.18
C PRO A 71 -2.62 -13.27 1.85
N LEU A 72 -2.26 -12.44 2.83
CA LEU A 72 -1.63 -11.16 2.58
C LEU A 72 -0.13 -11.34 2.29
N THR A 73 0.36 -10.52 1.38
CA THR A 73 1.79 -10.30 1.13
C THR A 73 2.09 -8.81 1.26
N ALA A 74 3.34 -8.45 1.47
CA ALA A 74 3.68 -7.05 1.68
C ALA A 74 4.76 -6.57 0.70
N VAL A 75 4.66 -5.30 0.31
CA VAL A 75 5.70 -4.63 -0.49
C VAL A 75 6.97 -4.52 0.34
N SER A 76 8.12 -4.88 -0.24
CA SER A 76 9.40 -4.81 0.48
C SER A 76 9.69 -3.38 0.94
N GLN A 77 10.27 -3.23 2.14
CA GLN A 77 10.57 -1.92 2.71
C GLN A 77 11.64 -1.14 1.92
N ASP A 78 12.45 -1.80 1.10
CA ASP A 78 13.39 -1.12 0.21
C ASP A 78 12.64 -0.37 -0.90
N VAL A 79 11.66 -1.02 -1.54
CA VAL A 79 10.77 -0.38 -2.53
C VAL A 79 9.96 0.74 -1.90
N VAL A 80 9.45 0.53 -0.68
CA VAL A 80 8.73 1.57 0.06
C VAL A 80 9.62 2.79 0.30
N ARG A 81 10.86 2.58 0.74
CA ARG A 81 11.82 3.67 1.03
C ARG A 81 12.13 4.50 -0.21
N GLU A 82 12.30 3.87 -1.37
CA GLU A 82 12.55 4.57 -2.63
C GLU A 82 11.36 5.41 -3.09
N ARG A 83 10.14 4.94 -2.83
CA ARG A 83 8.91 5.52 -3.37
C ARG A 83 8.15 6.41 -2.40
N TRP A 84 8.44 6.32 -1.09
CA TRP A 84 7.74 7.11 -0.08
C TRP A 84 7.98 8.61 -0.24
N ARG A 85 6.91 9.36 -0.40
CA ARG A 85 6.91 10.84 -0.53
C ARG A 85 6.01 11.52 0.51
N GLY A 86 5.69 10.79 1.60
CA GLY A 86 4.81 11.25 2.66
C GLY A 86 5.41 12.35 3.50
N GLN A 87 4.83 13.55 3.44
CA GLN A 87 5.31 14.70 4.18
C GLN A 87 4.17 15.52 4.77
N LYS A 88 3.25 16.05 3.94
CA LYS A 88 2.19 16.96 4.40
C LYS A 88 0.84 16.27 4.62
N GLN A 89 0.57 15.21 3.87
CA GLN A 89 -0.69 14.46 3.92
C GLN A 89 -0.36 12.95 3.85
N PRO A 90 0.02 12.36 4.98
CA PRO A 90 0.56 11.00 5.01
C PRO A 90 -0.45 9.94 4.55
N GLU A 91 -1.75 10.14 4.75
CA GLU A 91 -2.79 9.23 4.29
C GLU A 91 -2.86 9.19 2.75
N ILE A 92 -2.78 10.37 2.12
CA ILE A 92 -2.75 10.48 0.65
C ILE A 92 -1.45 9.89 0.12
N ALA A 93 -0.32 10.16 0.78
CA ALA A 93 0.97 9.60 0.39
C ALA A 93 1.00 8.06 0.52
N ALA A 94 0.34 7.49 1.53
CA ALA A 94 0.21 6.05 1.68
C ALA A 94 -0.62 5.42 0.55
N LEU A 95 -1.71 6.08 0.15
CA LEU A 95 -2.52 5.67 -1.00
C LEU A 95 -1.74 5.76 -2.31
N ASP A 96 -0.98 6.83 -2.51
CA ASP A 96 -0.13 7.02 -3.67
C ASP A 96 0.99 5.97 -3.73
N LEU A 97 1.64 5.68 -2.59
CA LEU A 97 2.61 4.60 -2.46
C LEU A 97 2.01 3.26 -2.90
N ALA A 98 0.81 2.91 -2.41
CA ALA A 98 0.16 1.66 -2.78
C ALA A 98 -0.11 1.59 -4.29
N ARG A 99 -0.59 2.65 -4.90
CA ARG A 99 -0.80 2.73 -6.36
C ARG A 99 0.49 2.53 -7.15
N HIS A 100 1.58 3.19 -6.73
CA HIS A 100 2.89 3.07 -7.40
C HIS A 100 3.56 1.71 -7.19
N THR A 101 3.13 0.93 -6.22
CA THR A 101 3.62 -0.43 -5.95
C THR A 101 2.65 -1.51 -6.39
N SER A 102 1.54 -1.14 -7.05
CA SER A 102 0.44 -2.04 -7.41
C SER A 102 -0.15 -2.79 -6.21
N ALA A 103 -0.02 -2.24 -5.00
CA ALA A 103 -0.64 -2.80 -3.81
C ALA A 103 -2.14 -2.46 -3.78
N GLY A 104 -2.97 -3.44 -3.40
CA GLY A 104 -4.40 -3.25 -3.21
C GLY A 104 -4.75 -2.59 -1.88
N ILE A 105 -3.82 -2.63 -0.92
CA ILE A 105 -4.02 -2.11 0.43
C ILE A 105 -2.88 -1.16 0.80
N ALA A 106 -3.23 0.00 1.36
CA ALA A 106 -2.29 0.91 2.01
C ALA A 106 -2.46 0.85 3.52
N VAL A 107 -1.36 0.79 4.25
CA VAL A 107 -1.34 0.91 5.72
C VAL A 107 -0.48 2.10 6.09
N TYR A 108 -1.05 2.99 6.87
CA TYR A 108 -0.36 4.12 7.48
C TYR A 108 -0.67 4.19 8.97
N GLY A 109 0.32 4.56 9.75
CA GLY A 109 0.15 4.69 11.18
C GLY A 109 1.03 5.76 11.80
N ARG A 110 0.68 6.13 13.04
CA ARG A 110 1.46 7.06 13.84
C ARG A 110 1.40 6.72 15.32
N LEU A 111 2.44 7.13 16.03
CA LEU A 111 2.53 7.09 17.49
C LEU A 111 2.49 8.51 18.03
N ASP A 112 1.46 8.81 18.82
CA ASP A 112 1.30 10.09 19.51
C ASP A 112 1.62 9.94 21.00
N PRO A 113 2.00 11.01 21.69
CA PRO A 113 2.09 11.03 23.14
C PRO A 113 0.71 10.75 23.75
N SER A 114 0.65 9.92 24.79
CA SER A 114 -0.58 9.76 25.55
C SER A 114 -0.76 10.94 26.53
N ALA A 115 -1.93 11.58 26.49
CA ALA A 115 -2.23 12.68 27.38
C ALA A 115 -2.45 12.23 28.85
N SER A 116 -2.75 10.95 29.06
CA SER A 116 -3.14 10.42 30.39
C SER A 116 -2.04 9.69 31.11
N ARG A 117 -0.99 9.19 30.42
CA ARG A 117 0.08 8.40 31.02
C ARG A 117 1.39 8.52 30.24
N ASN A 118 2.49 8.73 30.96
CA ASN A 118 3.83 8.81 30.38
C ASN A 118 4.40 7.44 29.94
N ASP A 119 3.86 6.35 30.46
CA ASP A 119 4.25 4.96 30.18
C ASP A 119 3.53 4.36 28.98
N THR A 120 2.60 5.10 28.37
CA THR A 120 1.83 4.68 27.22
C THR A 120 2.04 5.61 26.03
N VAL A 121 1.79 5.09 24.83
CA VAL A 121 1.68 5.85 23.59
C VAL A 121 0.30 5.64 22.99
N LEU A 122 -0.21 6.61 22.27
CA LEU A 122 -1.43 6.46 21.51
C LEU A 122 -1.07 5.99 20.09
N VAL A 123 -1.47 4.76 19.75
CA VAL A 123 -1.26 4.17 18.43
C VAL A 123 -2.47 4.48 17.57
N ARG A 124 -2.23 5.09 16.41
CA ARG A 124 -3.26 5.29 15.39
C ARG A 124 -2.80 4.60 14.11
N MET A 125 -3.68 3.83 13.50
CA MET A 125 -3.42 3.17 12.21
C MET A 125 -4.69 3.22 11.37
N ILE A 126 -4.52 3.43 10.08
CA ILE A 126 -5.58 3.30 9.08
C ILE A 126 -5.17 2.28 8.02
N VAL A 127 -6.13 1.53 7.55
CA VAL A 127 -6.01 0.58 6.44
C VAL A 127 -6.94 1.08 5.34
N ILE A 128 -6.39 1.29 4.15
CA ILE A 128 -7.09 1.92 3.04
C ILE A 128 -7.08 0.97 1.85
N ASP A 129 -8.22 0.78 1.21
CA ASP A 129 -8.32 0.16 -0.10
C ASP A 129 -7.73 1.10 -1.16
N ALA A 130 -6.66 0.67 -1.84
CA ALA A 130 -5.93 1.52 -2.78
C ALA A 130 -6.69 1.76 -4.08
N GLY A 131 -7.60 0.85 -4.46
CA GLY A 131 -8.43 0.98 -5.65
C GLY A 131 -9.52 2.03 -5.48
N THR A 132 -10.19 2.03 -4.32
CA THR A 132 -11.33 2.91 -4.05
C THR A 132 -11.00 4.12 -3.20
N GLY A 133 -9.89 4.11 -2.47
CA GLY A 133 -9.53 5.13 -1.48
C GLY A 133 -10.36 5.05 -0.18
N ARG A 134 -11.17 4.01 -0.01
CA ARG A 134 -11.99 3.83 1.20
C ARG A 134 -11.15 3.34 2.37
N VAL A 135 -11.41 3.87 3.55
CA VAL A 135 -10.87 3.31 4.79
C VAL A 135 -11.57 1.98 5.07
N LEU A 136 -10.80 0.90 5.09
CA LEU A 136 -11.28 -0.45 5.43
C LEU A 136 -11.38 -0.62 6.94
N SER A 137 -10.38 -0.13 7.67
CA SER A 137 -10.40 -0.11 9.12
C SER A 137 -9.52 1.00 9.69
N ALA A 138 -9.81 1.38 10.92
CA ALA A 138 -9.01 2.31 11.70
C ALA A 138 -8.84 1.78 13.12
N MET A 139 -7.64 1.92 13.65
CA MET A 139 -7.32 1.63 15.04
C MET A 139 -6.86 2.91 15.74
N ASN A 140 -7.35 3.12 16.97
CA ASN A 140 -6.92 4.19 17.84
C ASN A 140 -6.93 3.63 19.26
N ALA A 141 -5.76 3.26 19.79
CA ALA A 141 -5.66 2.58 21.07
C ALA A 141 -4.41 3.01 21.86
N PRO A 142 -4.52 3.13 23.18
CA PRO A 142 -3.34 3.30 24.03
C PRO A 142 -2.52 1.99 24.04
N TRP A 143 -1.19 2.13 24.03
CA TRP A 143 -0.26 1.01 24.03
C TRP A 143 0.87 1.23 25.02
N PRO A 144 1.20 0.26 25.91
CA PRO A 144 2.30 0.38 26.84
C PRO A 144 3.64 0.47 26.11
N ARG A 145 4.51 1.42 26.50
CA ARG A 145 5.84 1.60 25.90
C ARG A 145 6.71 0.36 25.99
N GLU A 146 6.63 -0.36 27.09
CA GLU A 146 7.36 -1.62 27.32
C GLU A 146 6.97 -2.73 26.32
N ARG A 147 5.74 -2.67 25.78
CA ARG A 147 5.20 -3.64 24.83
C ARG A 147 5.27 -3.18 23.35
N LEU A 148 6.02 -2.14 23.05
CA LEU A 148 6.25 -1.71 21.67
C LEU A 148 6.78 -2.83 20.75
N PRO A 149 7.65 -3.77 21.22
CA PRO A 149 8.08 -4.91 20.41
C PRO A 149 6.92 -5.80 19.92
N ASP A 150 5.83 -5.89 20.68
CA ASP A 150 4.65 -6.70 20.34
C ASP A 150 3.69 -5.96 19.38
N LEU A 151 3.84 -4.66 19.23
CA LEU A 151 2.90 -3.81 18.52
C LEU A 151 2.73 -4.25 17.06
N ALA A 152 3.81 -4.58 16.35
CA ALA A 152 3.75 -5.03 14.97
C ALA A 152 2.87 -6.28 14.80
N THR A 153 2.89 -7.19 15.79
CA THR A 153 2.03 -8.39 15.78
C THR A 153 0.56 -8.03 15.93
N ALA A 154 0.24 -7.13 16.86
CA ALA A 154 -1.14 -6.67 17.06
C ALA A 154 -1.68 -5.92 15.84
N LEU A 155 -0.85 -5.06 15.22
CA LEU A 155 -1.21 -4.36 13.99
C LEU A 155 -1.46 -5.32 12.83
N ALA A 156 -0.59 -6.32 12.65
CA ALA A 156 -0.76 -7.34 11.60
C ALA A 156 -2.05 -8.14 11.79
N GLN A 157 -2.39 -8.50 13.03
CA GLN A 157 -3.66 -9.15 13.35
C GLN A 157 -4.86 -8.26 13.00
N HIS A 158 -4.79 -6.97 13.35
CA HIS A 158 -5.85 -6.02 13.02
C HIS A 158 -6.06 -5.89 11.51
N VAL A 159 -4.98 -5.77 10.73
CA VAL A 159 -5.07 -5.71 9.26
C VAL A 159 -5.74 -6.97 8.71
N ARG A 160 -5.34 -8.17 9.16
CA ARG A 160 -5.90 -9.44 8.69
C ARG A 160 -7.37 -9.62 9.03
N GLN A 161 -7.80 -9.24 10.24
CA GLN A 161 -9.18 -9.38 10.69
C GLN A 161 -10.15 -8.50 9.89
N ASN A 162 -9.66 -7.38 9.37
CA ASN A 162 -10.46 -6.41 8.62
C ASN A 162 -10.25 -6.50 7.10
N TYR A 163 -9.42 -7.46 6.65
CA TYR A 163 -9.28 -7.82 5.26
C TYR A 163 -10.28 -8.93 4.92
N ARG A 164 -11.42 -8.55 4.35
CA ARG A 164 -12.44 -9.47 3.80
C ARG A 164 -13.11 -8.87 2.56
#